data_a6716bebc55f4f75a56e75bb975d83b6
#
_entry.id   a6716bebc55f4f75a56e75bb975d83b6
#
_cell.length_a   1.000
_cell.length_b   1.000
_cell.length_c   1.000
_cell.angle_alpha   90.00
_cell.angle_beta   90.00
_cell.angle_gamma   90.00
#
_symmetry.space_group_name_H-M   'P 1'
#
loop_
_entity.id
_entity.type
_entity.pdbx_description
1 polymer ?
#
loop_
_entity_poly.entity_id
_entity_poly.type
_entity_poly.pdbx_seq_one_letter_code
_entity_poly.pdbx_strand_id
1 'polypeptide(L)'
;MSDDLQGHRQEIDRIDDQILRLLNERSKSVIEIGKLKKQRDAEAHLHTPAREAAIFERLSKQNTGPFPTDAIRAVYREIMSASLSLEGPQKVAYLGPRATFTHMACMQKFGSSAQYLPSRRRLCVVAAILR
;
A
#
# COMPACT_ATOMS: atom_id res chain seq x y z
N MET A 1 22.65 -21.83 24.87
CA MET A 1 21.77 -22.01 23.71
C MET A 1 20.43 -21.32 23.88
N SER A 2 19.73 -21.43 25.00
CA SER A 2 18.47 -20.69 25.21
C SER A 2 18.65 -19.17 25.31
N ASP A 3 19.76 -18.69 25.88
CA ASP A 3 20.06 -17.25 25.98
C ASP A 3 20.28 -16.58 24.61
N ASP A 4 20.88 -17.28 23.68
CA ASP A 4 21.14 -16.79 22.32
C ASP A 4 19.82 -16.59 21.53
N LEU A 5 18.91 -17.57 21.63
CA LEU A 5 17.60 -17.45 20.96
C LEU A 5 16.77 -16.31 21.54
N GLN A 6 16.80 -16.13 22.86
CA GLN A 6 16.06 -15.04 23.50
C GLN A 6 16.66 -13.67 23.14
N GLY A 7 17.99 -13.57 23.07
CA GLY A 7 18.67 -12.36 22.63
C GLY A 7 18.27 -11.96 21.21
N HIS A 8 18.23 -12.91 20.28
CA HIS A 8 17.79 -12.64 18.89
C HIS A 8 16.31 -12.21 18.81
N ARG A 9 15.43 -12.81 19.63
CA ARG A 9 14.03 -12.39 19.70
C ARG A 9 13.88 -10.97 20.20
N GLN A 10 14.60 -10.59 21.24
CA GLN A 10 14.61 -9.20 21.74
C GLN A 10 15.12 -8.21 20.70
N GLU A 11 16.13 -8.60 19.92
CA GLU A 11 16.62 -7.76 18.82
C GLU A 11 15.58 -7.61 17.71
N ILE A 12 14.83 -8.67 17.38
CA ILE A 12 13.70 -8.59 16.43
C ILE A 12 12.64 -7.63 16.97
N ASP A 13 12.23 -7.76 18.21
CA ASP A 13 11.24 -6.88 18.83
C ASP A 13 11.67 -5.41 18.77
N ARG A 14 12.95 -5.13 19.04
CA ARG A 14 13.53 -3.78 18.93
C ARG A 14 13.45 -3.24 17.50
N ILE A 15 13.73 -4.08 16.50
CA ILE A 15 13.64 -3.72 15.09
C ILE A 15 12.18 -3.48 14.69
N ASP A 16 11.25 -4.30 15.13
CA ASP A 16 9.83 -4.15 14.88
C ASP A 16 9.30 -2.82 15.43
N ASP A 17 9.72 -2.41 16.62
CA ASP A 17 9.40 -1.11 17.18
C ASP A 17 9.91 0.05 16.31
N GLN A 18 11.09 -0.10 15.72
CA GLN A 18 11.64 0.88 14.79
C GLN A 18 10.85 0.92 13.48
N ILE A 19 10.46 -0.23 12.94
CA ILE A 19 9.63 -0.32 11.74
C ILE A 19 8.29 0.39 11.98
N LEU A 20 7.63 0.11 13.10
CA LEU A 20 6.37 0.74 13.48
C LEU A 20 6.51 2.27 13.56
N ARG A 21 7.55 2.76 14.22
CA ARG A 21 7.85 4.19 14.32
C ARG A 21 8.03 4.82 12.95
N LEU A 22 8.81 4.19 12.07
CA LEU A 22 9.08 4.68 10.72
C LEU A 22 7.83 4.67 9.83
N LEU A 23 6.95 3.67 9.97
CA LEU A 23 5.67 3.63 9.29
C LEU A 23 4.77 4.80 9.71
N ASN A 24 4.74 5.14 10.99
CA ASN A 24 3.98 6.28 11.50
C ASN A 24 4.56 7.62 11.03
N GLU A 25 5.88 7.77 11.01
CA GLU A 25 6.54 8.96 10.46
C GLU A 25 6.24 9.14 8.97
N ARG A 26 6.33 8.05 8.20
CA ARG A 26 5.96 8.04 6.79
C ARG A 26 4.50 8.44 6.58
N SER A 27 3.60 7.91 7.39
CA SER A 27 2.17 8.21 7.33
C SER A 27 1.87 9.68 7.58
N LYS A 28 2.55 10.31 8.53
CA LYS A 28 2.43 11.77 8.76
C LYS A 28 2.81 12.57 7.52
N SER A 29 3.91 12.21 6.87
CA SER A 29 4.33 12.87 5.63
C SER A 29 3.34 12.67 4.49
N VAL A 30 2.75 11.50 4.37
CA VAL A 30 1.72 11.20 3.37
C VAL A 30 0.46 12.04 3.60
N ILE A 31 0.02 12.19 4.85
CA ILE A 31 -1.13 13.03 5.22
C ILE A 31 -0.87 14.48 4.80
N GLU A 32 0.32 15.00 5.04
CA GLU A 32 0.67 16.37 4.62
C GLU A 32 0.69 16.54 3.10
N ILE A 33 1.21 15.55 2.38
CA ILE A 33 1.15 15.53 0.90
C ILE A 33 -0.31 15.54 0.44
N GLY A 34 -1.18 14.75 1.05
CA GLY A 34 -2.61 14.72 0.73
C GLY A 34 -3.28 16.08 0.93
N LYS A 35 -2.98 16.77 2.02
CA LYS A 35 -3.46 18.13 2.29
C LYS A 35 -2.98 19.12 1.22
N LEU A 36 -1.72 19.08 0.86
CA LEU A 36 -1.14 19.95 -0.18
C LEU A 36 -1.76 19.71 -1.54
N LYS A 37 -2.02 18.46 -1.92
CA LYS A 37 -2.70 18.12 -3.17
C LYS A 37 -4.13 18.68 -3.20
N LYS A 38 -4.88 18.53 -2.12
CA LYS A 38 -6.25 19.04 -2.00
C LYS A 38 -6.31 20.57 -2.01
N GLN A 39 -5.29 21.25 -1.49
CA GLN A 39 -5.20 22.71 -1.55
C GLN A 39 -4.97 23.22 -2.98
N ARG A 40 -4.21 22.48 -3.79
CA ARG A 40 -3.94 22.84 -5.19
C ARG A 40 -5.12 22.53 -6.11
N ASP A 41 -5.78 21.40 -5.86
CA ASP A 41 -6.93 20.92 -6.62
C ASP A 41 -7.81 20.08 -5.70
N ALA A 42 -9.00 20.56 -5.38
CA ALA A 42 -9.97 19.87 -4.52
C ALA A 42 -10.41 18.51 -5.10
N GLU A 43 -10.25 18.31 -6.42
CA GLU A 43 -10.58 17.07 -7.12
C GLU A 43 -9.35 16.21 -7.45
N ALA A 44 -8.15 16.56 -6.92
CA ALA A 44 -6.93 15.84 -7.22
C ALA A 44 -7.05 14.35 -6.85
N HIS A 45 -6.63 13.50 -7.77
CA HIS A 45 -6.48 12.08 -7.48
C HIS A 45 -5.31 11.86 -6.52
N LEU A 46 -5.60 11.20 -5.40
CA LEU A 46 -4.59 10.88 -4.40
C LEU A 46 -3.70 9.72 -4.84
N HIS A 47 -4.26 8.78 -5.60
CA HIS A 47 -3.51 7.65 -6.16
C HIS A 47 -2.64 8.10 -7.33
N THR A 48 -1.33 7.86 -7.22
CA THR A 48 -0.33 8.21 -8.23
C THR A 48 0.45 6.96 -8.66
N PRO A 49 0.00 6.22 -9.68
CA PRO A 49 0.63 4.96 -10.11
C PRO A 49 2.11 5.11 -10.49
N ALA A 50 2.48 6.21 -11.13
CA ALA A 50 3.87 6.48 -11.49
C ALA A 50 4.78 6.62 -10.26
N ARG A 51 4.29 7.24 -9.19
CA ARG A 51 5.03 7.37 -7.93
C ARG A 51 5.20 6.02 -7.24
N GLU A 52 4.16 5.20 -7.23
CA GLU A 52 4.22 3.84 -6.67
C GLU A 52 5.25 2.98 -7.40
N ALA A 53 5.22 2.99 -8.74
CA ALA A 53 6.18 2.28 -9.56
C ALA A 53 7.63 2.75 -9.29
N ALA A 54 7.84 4.05 -9.14
CA ALA A 54 9.15 4.62 -8.81
C ALA A 54 9.67 4.17 -7.44
N ILE A 55 8.78 4.07 -6.44
CA ILE A 55 9.12 3.57 -5.10
C ILE A 55 9.55 2.09 -5.18
N PHE A 56 8.79 1.24 -5.87
CA PHE A 56 9.13 -0.17 -6.04
C PHE A 56 10.47 -0.37 -6.76
N GLU A 57 10.70 0.37 -7.83
CA GLU A 57 11.95 0.30 -8.58
C GLU A 57 13.14 0.72 -7.72
N ARG A 58 13.04 1.83 -7.01
CA ARG A 58 14.09 2.32 -6.13
C ARG A 58 14.44 1.32 -5.04
N LEU A 59 13.43 0.79 -4.35
CA LEU A 59 13.62 -0.17 -3.25
C LEU A 59 14.17 -1.50 -3.75
N SER A 60 13.71 -1.97 -4.90
CA SER A 60 14.21 -3.20 -5.52
C SER A 60 15.71 -3.07 -5.88
N LYS A 61 16.14 -1.92 -6.36
CA LYS A 61 17.56 -1.65 -6.67
C LYS A 61 18.40 -1.53 -5.41
N GLN A 62 17.86 -0.97 -4.32
CA GLN A 62 18.58 -0.80 -3.06
C GLN A 62 18.69 -2.08 -2.24
N ASN A 63 17.82 -3.04 -2.49
CA ASN A 63 17.78 -4.25 -1.70
C ASN A 63 18.98 -5.16 -1.99
N THR A 64 19.79 -5.38 -0.97
CA THR A 64 20.94 -6.31 -1.00
C THR A 64 20.65 -7.64 -0.29
N GLY A 65 19.40 -7.86 0.14
CA GLY A 65 19.03 -9.06 0.90
C GLY A 65 19.46 -8.98 2.38
N PRO A 66 19.15 -9.97 3.18
CA PRO A 66 18.50 -11.25 2.85
C PRO A 66 16.98 -11.21 2.64
N PHE A 67 16.32 -10.04 2.88
CA PHE A 67 14.87 -9.94 2.68
C PHE A 67 14.55 -10.07 1.17
N PRO A 68 13.61 -10.96 0.77
CA PRO A 68 13.33 -11.19 -0.65
C PRO A 68 12.76 -9.97 -1.35
N THR A 69 13.31 -9.64 -2.53
CA THR A 69 12.87 -8.46 -3.30
C THR A 69 11.39 -8.52 -3.69
N ASP A 70 10.87 -9.70 -4.04
CA ASP A 70 9.45 -9.87 -4.36
C ASP A 70 8.55 -9.59 -3.14
N ALA A 71 9.01 -9.96 -1.95
CA ALA A 71 8.30 -9.67 -0.70
C ALA A 71 8.28 -8.16 -0.39
N ILE A 72 9.32 -7.40 -0.75
CA ILE A 72 9.33 -5.94 -0.62
C ILE A 72 8.16 -5.31 -1.38
N ARG A 73 7.91 -5.76 -2.60
CA ARG A 73 6.79 -5.27 -3.41
C ARG A 73 5.45 -5.51 -2.72
N ALA A 74 5.23 -6.71 -2.17
CA ALA A 74 4.01 -7.06 -1.44
C ALA A 74 3.83 -6.20 -0.17
N VAL A 75 4.88 -6.05 0.63
CA VAL A 75 4.86 -5.24 1.86
C VAL A 75 4.57 -3.77 1.53
N TYR A 76 5.27 -3.19 0.57
CA TYR A 76 5.10 -1.78 0.22
C TYR A 76 3.76 -1.49 -0.45
N ARG A 77 3.18 -2.45 -1.16
CA ARG A 77 1.80 -2.33 -1.66
C ARG A 77 0.82 -2.11 -0.51
N GLU A 78 0.94 -2.89 0.57
CA GLU A 78 0.09 -2.73 1.77
C GLU A 78 0.39 -1.42 2.51
N ILE A 79 1.65 -1.05 2.65
CA ILE A 79 2.04 0.24 3.25
C ILE A 79 1.42 1.41 2.47
N MET A 80 1.51 1.39 1.14
CA MET A 80 0.95 2.44 0.30
C MET A 80 -0.57 2.45 0.29
N SER A 81 -1.21 1.28 0.30
CA SER A 81 -2.66 1.13 0.41
C SER A 81 -3.19 1.73 1.72
N ALA A 82 -2.57 1.38 2.84
CA ALA A 82 -2.92 1.92 4.15
C ALA A 82 -2.70 3.43 4.21
N SER A 83 -1.60 3.92 3.64
CA SER A 83 -1.29 5.35 3.57
C SER A 83 -2.34 6.13 2.77
N LEU A 84 -2.75 5.59 1.63
CA LEU A 84 -3.78 6.19 0.79
C LEU A 84 -5.12 6.30 1.52
N SER A 85 -5.49 5.30 2.31
CA SER A 85 -6.72 5.31 3.11
C SER A 85 -6.75 6.42 4.16
N LEU A 86 -5.57 6.87 4.63
CA LEU A 86 -5.45 8.00 5.56
C LEU A 86 -5.73 9.35 4.88
N GLU A 87 -5.48 9.46 3.57
CA GLU A 87 -5.79 10.65 2.78
C GLU A 87 -7.28 10.77 2.46
N GLY A 88 -8.01 9.67 2.49
CA GLY A 88 -9.45 9.56 2.24
C GLY A 88 -9.85 8.14 1.87
N PRO A 89 -11.13 7.77 2.02
CA PRO A 89 -11.59 6.44 1.69
C PRO A 89 -11.39 6.15 0.20
N GLN A 90 -10.64 5.10 -0.12
CA GLN A 90 -10.45 4.62 -1.48
C GLN A 90 -11.51 3.58 -1.81
N LYS A 91 -12.29 3.84 -2.84
CA LYS A 91 -13.29 2.91 -3.37
C LYS A 91 -12.86 2.43 -4.74
N VAL A 92 -12.79 1.13 -4.91
CA VAL A 92 -12.41 0.49 -6.17
C VAL A 92 -13.57 -0.35 -6.66
N ALA A 93 -14.16 0.01 -7.80
CA ALA A 93 -15.17 -0.79 -8.47
C ALA A 93 -14.49 -1.84 -9.36
N TYR A 94 -15.00 -3.04 -9.36
CA TYR A 94 -14.53 -4.13 -10.22
C TYR A 94 -15.71 -4.87 -10.85
N LEU A 95 -15.47 -5.48 -12.01
CA LEU A 95 -16.48 -6.25 -12.72
C LEU A 95 -16.64 -7.62 -12.08
N GLY A 96 -17.88 -7.98 -11.76
CA GLY A 96 -18.27 -9.31 -11.32
C GLY A 96 -18.55 -9.43 -9.82
N PRO A 97 -18.93 -10.62 -9.36
CA PRO A 97 -19.12 -10.89 -7.94
C PRO A 97 -17.77 -10.93 -7.19
N ARG A 98 -17.84 -10.89 -5.87
CA ARG A 98 -16.66 -11.06 -5.01
C ARG A 98 -15.95 -12.38 -5.28
N ALA A 99 -14.67 -12.44 -4.97
CA ALA A 99 -13.81 -13.61 -5.16
C ALA A 99 -13.61 -14.06 -6.61
N THR A 100 -13.86 -13.20 -7.60
CA THR A 100 -13.48 -13.40 -9.00
C THR A 100 -12.03 -13.04 -9.25
N PHE A 101 -11.48 -13.44 -10.40
CA PHE A 101 -10.14 -13.03 -10.83
C PHE A 101 -10.00 -11.51 -10.89
N THR A 102 -11.05 -10.79 -11.33
CA THR A 102 -11.06 -9.32 -11.34
C THR A 102 -10.94 -8.74 -9.95
N HIS A 103 -11.67 -9.29 -8.97
CA HIS A 103 -11.55 -8.89 -7.57
C HIS A 103 -10.14 -9.11 -7.03
N MET A 104 -9.57 -10.28 -7.29
CA MET A 104 -8.21 -10.62 -6.87
C MET A 104 -7.16 -9.71 -7.51
N ALA A 105 -7.31 -9.40 -8.80
CA ALA A 105 -6.42 -8.48 -9.50
C ALA A 105 -6.49 -7.06 -8.92
N CYS A 106 -7.67 -6.57 -8.56
CA CYS A 106 -7.84 -5.29 -7.87
C CYS A 106 -7.15 -5.28 -6.51
N MET A 107 -7.33 -6.32 -5.70
CA MET A 107 -6.68 -6.43 -4.40
C MET A 107 -5.16 -6.48 -4.52
N GLN A 108 -4.65 -7.18 -5.53
CA GLN A 108 -3.22 -7.25 -5.80
C GLN A 108 -2.64 -5.89 -6.22
N LYS A 109 -3.41 -5.08 -6.92
CA LYS A 109 -3.01 -3.74 -7.38
C LYS A 109 -3.13 -2.69 -6.28
N PHE A 110 -4.25 -2.65 -5.58
CA PHE A 110 -4.62 -1.57 -4.66
C PHE A 110 -4.46 -1.91 -3.18
N GLY A 111 -4.13 -3.17 -2.86
CA GLY A 111 -3.94 -3.63 -1.49
C GLY A 111 -5.25 -3.87 -0.73
N SER A 112 -5.14 -4.17 0.54
CA SER A 112 -6.26 -4.58 1.38
C SER A 112 -7.01 -3.42 2.04
N SER A 113 -6.43 -2.23 2.09
CA SER A 113 -7.02 -1.06 2.77
C SER A 113 -8.06 -0.31 1.93
N ALA A 114 -8.20 -0.63 0.65
CA ALA A 114 -9.23 -0.06 -0.22
C ALA A 114 -10.57 -0.79 -0.03
N GLN A 115 -11.67 -0.06 -0.25
CA GLN A 115 -13.00 -0.64 -0.28
C GLN A 115 -13.33 -1.11 -1.69
N TYR A 116 -13.65 -2.40 -1.85
CA TYR A 116 -13.93 -3.02 -3.13
C TYR A 116 -15.43 -3.21 -3.35
N LEU A 117 -15.94 -2.66 -4.47
CA LEU A 117 -17.36 -2.67 -4.81
C LEU A 117 -17.59 -3.50 -6.08
N PRO A 118 -18.33 -4.63 -6.01
CA PRO A 118 -18.68 -5.39 -7.19
C PRO A 118 -19.65 -4.62 -8.08
N SER A 119 -19.41 -4.63 -9.39
CA SER A 119 -20.26 -3.99 -10.40
C SER A 119 -20.69 -5.01 -11.44
N ARG A 120 -21.95 -4.93 -11.87
CA ARG A 120 -22.51 -5.76 -12.94
C ARG A 120 -22.42 -5.11 -14.32
N ARG A 121 -22.06 -3.84 -14.38
CA ARG A 121 -21.93 -3.11 -15.65
C ARG A 121 -20.59 -3.44 -16.30
N ARG A 122 -20.62 -3.75 -17.59
CA ARG A 122 -19.42 -3.79 -18.44
C ARG A 122 -18.91 -2.36 -18.61
N LEU A 123 -18.10 -1.92 -17.68
CA LEU A 123 -17.27 -0.74 -17.89
C LEU A 123 -16.08 -1.16 -18.76
N CYS A 124 -15.63 -0.29 -19.65
CA CYS A 124 -14.40 -0.51 -20.43
C CYS A 124 -13.15 -0.60 -19.54
N VAL A 125 -13.30 -0.49 -18.25
CA VAL A 125 -12.25 -0.53 -17.23
C VAL A 125 -12.53 -1.71 -16.30
N VAL A 126 -11.53 -2.56 -16.12
CA VAL A 126 -11.59 -3.75 -15.24
C VAL A 126 -11.79 -3.34 -13.79
N ALA A 127 -11.26 -2.21 -13.41
CA ALA A 127 -11.46 -1.56 -12.13
C ALA A 127 -11.41 -0.04 -12.30
N ALA A 128 -12.21 0.69 -11.52
CA ALA A 128 -12.19 2.14 -11.46
C ALA A 128 -12.11 2.60 -10.00
N ILE A 129 -11.26 3.62 -9.74
CA ILE A 129 -11.23 4.30 -8.46
C ILE A 129 -12.41 5.27 -8.43
N LEU A 130 -13.29 5.09 -7.44
CA LEU A 130 -14.45 5.95 -7.25
C LEU A 130 -14.12 7.09 -6.28
N ARG A 131 -14.63 8.27 -6.55
CA ARG A 131 -14.52 9.45 -5.69
C ARG A 131 -15.53 9.43 -4.55
#